data_85d56a938596370010a35f8e78f11a23
#
_entry.id   85d56a938596370010a35f8e78f11a23
#
_cell.length_a   1.000
_cell.length_b   1.000
_cell.length_c   1.000
_cell.angle_alpha   90.00
_cell.angle_beta   90.00
_cell.angle_gamma   90.00
#
_symmetry.space_group_name_H-M   'P 1'
#
loop_
_entity.id
_entity.type
_entity.pdbx_description
1 polymer ?
#
loop_
_entity_poly.entity_id
_entity_poly.type
_entity_poly.pdbx_seq_one_letter_code
_entity_poly.pdbx_strand_id
1 'polypeptide(L)'
;MTNLTKPLLLLCIFTAISCAPKKNELYDSGTSSIINLNPMNFATQITNNRAKNVISFVHFYKLDDGKSKDYAKVITDLDKEYEGMFKIAGINCKEYRDLCEKQDVKEFPSFMIYPPLPAPAMKYEGKITVNHIISYLGKFVENKSTELNNNNFDNFISSNPNLPKILLFTDKKNVPLLFKRLSSHFNVRYIYIIYTYVV
;
A
#
# COMPACT_ATOMS: atom_id res chain seq x y z
N MET A 1 21.43 6.18 73.14
CA MET A 1 21.65 5.09 72.16
C MET A 1 20.53 5.19 71.13
N THR A 2 20.74 5.89 70.06
CA THR A 2 19.78 6.14 69.03
C THR A 2 20.29 5.54 67.70
N ASN A 3 19.72 4.41 67.32
CA ASN A 3 20.04 3.76 66.04
C ASN A 3 19.36 4.50 64.89
N LEU A 4 20.19 5.11 64.04
CA LEU A 4 19.77 5.80 62.83
C LEU A 4 19.80 4.78 61.66
N THR A 5 18.65 4.22 61.30
CA THR A 5 18.48 3.40 60.12
C THR A 5 18.44 4.26 58.88
N LYS A 6 19.46 4.18 58.03
CA LYS A 6 19.47 4.82 56.68
C LYS A 6 18.52 4.12 55.74
N PRO A 7 17.63 4.82 55.00
CA PRO A 7 16.87 4.23 53.95
C PRO A 7 17.77 3.94 52.73
N LEU A 8 17.76 2.69 52.28
CA LEU A 8 18.40 2.22 51.07
C LEU A 8 17.60 2.75 49.84
N LEU A 9 18.15 3.77 49.18
CA LEU A 9 17.56 4.35 47.99
C LEU A 9 17.78 3.37 46.83
N LEU A 10 16.72 2.59 46.48
CA LEU A 10 16.75 1.68 45.35
C LEU A 10 16.63 2.51 44.06
N LEU A 11 17.80 2.77 43.44
CA LEU A 11 17.88 3.49 42.15
C LEU A 11 17.43 2.54 41.03
N CYS A 12 16.16 2.59 40.66
CA CYS A 12 15.68 1.91 39.45
C CYS A 12 16.24 2.61 38.22
N ILE A 13 17.33 2.05 37.68
CA ILE A 13 17.85 2.45 36.37
C ILE A 13 16.87 1.89 35.30
N PHE A 14 15.94 2.72 34.88
CA PHE A 14 15.20 2.46 33.64
C PHE A 14 16.17 2.60 32.46
N THR A 15 16.73 1.49 32.02
CA THR A 15 17.40 1.44 30.72
C THR A 15 16.33 1.61 29.67
N ALA A 16 16.18 2.82 29.15
CA ALA A 16 15.45 3.04 27.89
C ALA A 16 16.14 2.20 26.82
N ILE A 17 15.51 1.08 26.44
CA ILE A 17 15.90 0.34 25.26
C ILE A 17 15.59 1.28 24.09
N SER A 18 16.59 2.07 23.69
CA SER A 18 16.58 2.83 22.46
C SER A 18 16.44 1.81 21.32
N CYS A 19 15.25 1.72 20.75
CA CYS A 19 15.05 1.01 19.49
C CYS A 19 15.73 1.84 18.39
N ALA A 20 17.07 1.72 18.33
CA ALA A 20 17.82 2.31 17.23
C ALA A 20 17.30 1.70 15.92
N PRO A 21 17.06 2.49 14.86
CA PRO A 21 16.60 1.97 13.59
C PRO A 21 17.57 0.89 13.12
N LYS A 22 17.05 -0.28 12.79
CA LYS A 22 17.87 -1.39 12.27
C LYS A 22 18.57 -0.89 11.01
N LYS A 23 19.89 -0.76 11.09
CA LYS A 23 20.77 -0.29 10.01
C LYS A 23 20.73 -1.17 8.73
N ASN A 24 19.88 -2.19 8.72
CA ASN A 24 19.76 -3.22 7.69
C ASN A 24 18.50 -3.10 6.84
N GLU A 25 17.76 -2.00 6.94
CA GLU A 25 16.55 -1.75 6.15
C GLU A 25 16.77 -0.56 5.21
N LEU A 26 16.24 -0.67 3.99
CA LEU A 26 16.33 0.39 2.99
C LEU A 26 15.29 1.50 3.22
N TYR A 27 14.17 1.13 3.84
CA TYR A 27 13.07 2.03 4.13
C TYR A 27 12.95 2.29 5.63
N ASP A 28 12.87 3.56 5.98
CA ASP A 28 12.69 3.98 7.37
C ASP A 28 11.19 4.01 7.71
N SER A 29 10.79 3.15 8.63
CA SER A 29 9.39 3.06 9.10
C SER A 29 8.94 4.28 9.92
N GLY A 30 9.85 5.18 10.31
CA GLY A 30 9.53 6.43 11.00
C GLY A 30 9.15 7.56 10.04
N THR A 31 9.53 7.48 8.77
CA THR A 31 9.35 8.56 7.77
C THR A 31 8.51 8.15 6.57
N SER A 32 8.16 6.88 6.43
CA SER A 32 7.33 6.37 5.34
C SER A 32 6.33 5.31 5.84
N SER A 33 5.25 5.11 5.09
CA SER A 33 4.29 4.03 5.34
C SER A 33 4.74 2.69 4.72
N ILE A 34 5.91 2.66 4.10
CA ILE A 34 6.48 1.48 3.46
C ILE A 34 6.78 0.40 4.50
N ILE A 35 6.25 -0.78 4.27
CA ILE A 35 6.36 -1.89 5.20
C ILE A 35 7.65 -2.66 4.94
N ASN A 36 8.51 -2.77 5.96
CA ASN A 36 9.63 -3.69 5.90
C ASN A 36 9.15 -5.11 6.18
N LEU A 37 9.22 -5.96 5.15
CA LEU A 37 8.73 -7.33 5.19
C LEU A 37 9.80 -8.30 5.71
N ASN A 38 9.32 -9.27 6.48
CA ASN A 38 10.09 -10.38 7.00
C ASN A 38 9.24 -11.66 7.02
N PRO A 39 9.78 -12.84 7.34
CA PRO A 39 9.01 -14.09 7.36
C PRO A 39 7.81 -14.09 8.30
N MET A 40 7.84 -13.30 9.39
CA MET A 40 6.74 -13.26 10.38
C MET A 40 5.56 -12.42 9.91
N ASN A 41 5.81 -11.35 9.14
CA ASN A 41 4.75 -10.42 8.73
C ASN A 41 4.29 -10.56 7.27
N PHE A 42 5.04 -11.26 6.41
CA PHE A 42 4.72 -11.38 4.98
C PHE A 42 3.30 -11.89 4.73
N ALA A 43 2.89 -12.96 5.40
CA ALA A 43 1.56 -13.53 5.21
C ALA A 43 0.46 -12.53 5.59
N THR A 44 0.59 -11.87 6.74
CA THR A 44 -0.41 -10.92 7.24
C THR A 44 -0.45 -9.62 6.44
N GLN A 45 0.70 -9.13 5.99
CA GLN A 45 0.79 -7.86 5.28
C GLN A 45 0.52 -7.99 3.77
N ILE A 46 0.83 -9.12 3.17
CA ILE A 46 0.69 -9.33 1.72
C ILE A 46 -0.39 -10.37 1.43
N THR A 47 -0.20 -11.64 1.83
CA THR A 47 -1.07 -12.73 1.39
C THR A 47 -2.53 -12.54 1.83
N ASN A 48 -2.77 -12.25 3.11
CA ASN A 48 -4.12 -12.10 3.65
C ASN A 48 -4.81 -10.81 3.16
N ASN A 49 -4.04 -9.80 2.78
CA ASN A 49 -4.59 -8.55 2.27
C ASN A 49 -5.15 -8.67 0.85
N ARG A 50 -4.68 -9.63 0.06
CA ARG A 50 -5.24 -9.92 -1.27
C ARG A 50 -6.71 -10.30 -1.22
N ALA A 51 -7.13 -11.07 -0.22
CA ALA A 51 -8.54 -11.42 0.00
C ALA A 51 -9.42 -10.21 0.39
N LYS A 52 -8.80 -9.11 0.83
CA LYS A 52 -9.46 -7.84 1.19
C LYS A 52 -9.44 -6.80 0.05
N ASN A 53 -9.18 -7.22 -1.18
CA ASN A 53 -9.03 -6.34 -2.34
C ASN A 53 -7.91 -5.29 -2.20
N VAL A 54 -6.85 -5.62 -1.47
CA VAL A 54 -5.66 -4.76 -1.33
C VAL A 54 -4.63 -5.20 -2.36
N ILE A 55 -4.17 -4.23 -3.15
CA ILE A 55 -3.07 -4.41 -4.11
C ILE A 55 -1.78 -4.03 -3.41
N SER A 56 -0.79 -4.93 -3.46
CA SER A 56 0.52 -4.66 -2.89
C SER A 56 1.59 -4.61 -3.97
N PHE A 57 2.53 -3.67 -3.83
CA PHE A 57 3.73 -3.55 -4.65
C PHE A 57 4.95 -3.73 -3.76
N VAL A 58 5.78 -4.72 -4.07
CA VAL A 58 6.88 -5.14 -3.19
C VAL A 58 8.21 -5.03 -3.91
N HIS A 59 9.13 -4.27 -3.32
CA HIS A 59 10.52 -4.15 -3.74
C HIS A 59 11.39 -5.20 -3.04
N PHE A 60 11.88 -6.17 -3.80
CA PHE A 60 12.88 -7.14 -3.36
C PHE A 60 14.27 -6.58 -3.65
N TYR A 61 15.06 -6.34 -2.60
CA TYR A 61 16.30 -5.61 -2.71
C TYR A 61 17.45 -6.26 -1.94
N LYS A 62 18.68 -5.82 -2.26
CA LYS A 62 19.87 -6.03 -1.45
C LYS A 62 20.51 -4.69 -1.12
N LEU A 63 20.97 -4.53 0.13
CA LEU A 63 21.58 -3.26 0.58
C LEU A 63 22.93 -2.96 -0.08
N ASP A 64 23.63 -3.98 -0.57
CA ASP A 64 24.90 -3.86 -1.29
C ASP A 64 24.72 -3.64 -2.81
N ASP A 65 23.48 -3.66 -3.30
CA ASP A 65 23.16 -3.36 -4.70
C ASP A 65 22.82 -1.87 -4.89
N GLY A 66 23.58 -1.20 -5.75
CA GLY A 66 23.40 0.23 -6.05
C GLY A 66 22.04 0.53 -6.67
N LYS A 67 21.58 -0.27 -7.64
CA LYS A 67 20.29 -0.08 -8.31
C LYS A 67 19.11 -0.19 -7.33
N SER A 68 19.21 -1.09 -6.34
CA SER A 68 18.21 -1.19 -5.27
C SER A 68 18.06 0.13 -4.52
N LYS A 69 19.16 0.83 -4.25
CA LYS A 69 19.15 2.13 -3.56
C LYS A 69 18.61 3.24 -4.46
N ASP A 70 18.97 3.24 -5.74
CA ASP A 70 18.50 4.25 -6.69
C ASP A 70 16.97 4.21 -6.82
N TYR A 71 16.37 3.04 -6.86
CA TYR A 71 14.93 2.90 -6.95
C TYR A 71 14.19 3.19 -5.64
N ALA A 72 14.88 3.15 -4.48
CA ALA A 72 14.25 3.42 -3.19
C ALA A 72 13.57 4.80 -3.14
N LYS A 73 14.17 5.81 -3.78
CA LYS A 73 13.58 7.15 -3.88
C LYS A 73 12.24 7.11 -4.64
N VAL A 74 12.20 6.45 -5.80
CA VAL A 74 10.97 6.33 -6.60
C VAL A 74 9.87 5.61 -5.82
N ILE A 75 10.23 4.57 -5.06
CA ILE A 75 9.29 3.82 -4.22
C ILE A 75 8.78 4.67 -3.05
N THR A 76 9.65 5.51 -2.47
CA THR A 76 9.24 6.44 -1.42
C THR A 76 8.32 7.55 -1.95
N ASP A 77 8.62 8.08 -3.14
CA ASP A 77 7.77 9.07 -3.79
C ASP A 77 6.40 8.46 -4.16
N LEU A 78 6.39 7.21 -4.65
CA LEU A 78 5.17 6.46 -4.91
C LEU A 78 4.31 6.29 -3.65
N ASP A 79 4.93 5.91 -2.52
CA ASP A 79 4.25 5.73 -1.25
C ASP A 79 3.60 7.04 -0.77
N LYS A 80 4.33 8.15 -0.84
CA LYS A 80 3.84 9.47 -0.42
C LYS A 80 2.70 9.98 -1.30
N GLU A 81 2.82 9.85 -2.62
CA GLU A 81 1.83 10.37 -3.56
C GLU A 81 0.52 9.57 -3.55
N TYR A 82 0.61 8.26 -3.26
CA TYR A 82 -0.54 7.34 -3.30
C TYR A 82 -0.76 6.63 -1.96
N GLU A 83 -0.46 7.33 -0.87
CA GLU A 83 -0.63 6.81 0.48
C GLU A 83 -2.04 6.27 0.73
N GLY A 84 -2.12 5.08 1.31
CA GLY A 84 -3.38 4.40 1.60
C GLY A 84 -4.09 3.80 0.38
N MET A 85 -3.68 4.14 -0.84
CA MET A 85 -4.29 3.60 -2.06
C MET A 85 -3.77 2.20 -2.39
N PHE A 86 -2.49 1.98 -2.20
CA PHE A 86 -1.78 0.72 -2.40
C PHE A 86 -0.95 0.38 -1.17
N LYS A 87 -0.64 -0.88 -1.00
CA LYS A 87 0.30 -1.30 0.01
C LYS A 87 1.70 -1.38 -0.60
N ILE A 88 2.58 -0.51 -0.16
CA ILE A 88 3.97 -0.49 -0.61
C ILE A 88 4.83 -1.17 0.44
N ALA A 89 5.73 -2.03 -0.01
CA ALA A 89 6.58 -2.78 0.90
C ALA A 89 7.96 -3.07 0.31
N GLY A 90 8.92 -3.34 1.17
CA GLY A 90 10.26 -3.74 0.80
C GLY A 90 10.73 -4.96 1.58
N ILE A 91 11.60 -5.76 0.99
CA ILE A 91 12.20 -6.91 1.64
C ILE A 91 13.68 -6.99 1.34
N ASN A 92 14.50 -7.11 2.39
CA ASN A 92 15.93 -7.31 2.25
C ASN A 92 16.26 -8.79 2.00
N CYS A 93 16.52 -9.14 0.75
CA CYS A 93 16.81 -10.52 0.36
C CYS A 93 18.23 -11.00 0.73
N LYS A 94 19.08 -10.12 1.27
CA LYS A 94 20.33 -10.54 1.91
C LYS A 94 20.06 -11.13 3.29
N GLU A 95 19.06 -10.62 4.00
CA GLU A 95 18.66 -11.08 5.34
C GLU A 95 17.62 -12.21 5.26
N TYR A 96 16.65 -12.10 4.33
CA TYR A 96 15.51 -13.02 4.24
C TYR A 96 15.53 -13.80 2.92
N ARG A 97 16.66 -14.45 2.64
CA ARG A 97 16.91 -15.17 1.39
C ARG A 97 15.83 -16.22 1.08
N ASP A 98 15.53 -17.08 2.04
CA ASP A 98 14.55 -18.16 1.88
C ASP A 98 13.14 -17.65 1.52
N LEU A 99 12.76 -16.49 2.08
CA LEU A 99 11.49 -15.86 1.74
C LEU A 99 11.50 -15.35 0.30
N CYS A 100 12.58 -14.73 -0.14
CA CYS A 100 12.72 -14.25 -1.52
C CYS A 100 12.71 -15.41 -2.53
N GLU A 101 13.39 -16.50 -2.23
CA GLU A 101 13.39 -17.72 -3.05
C GLU A 101 12.00 -18.35 -3.13
N LYS A 102 11.23 -18.39 -2.04
CA LYS A 102 9.83 -18.84 -2.04
C LYS A 102 8.90 -17.95 -2.90
N GLN A 103 9.29 -16.71 -3.14
CA GLN A 103 8.57 -15.81 -4.06
C GLN A 103 9.13 -15.87 -5.49
N ASP A 104 10.00 -16.82 -5.79
CA ASP A 104 10.71 -17.02 -7.08
C ASP A 104 11.51 -15.76 -7.53
N VAL A 105 12.06 -15.01 -6.57
CA VAL A 105 12.91 -13.86 -6.82
C VAL A 105 14.37 -14.25 -6.78
N LYS A 106 15.04 -14.22 -7.94
CA LYS A 106 16.45 -14.63 -8.13
C LYS A 106 17.38 -13.47 -8.48
N GLU A 107 16.82 -12.39 -9.01
CA GLU A 107 17.56 -11.21 -9.47
C GLU A 107 17.18 -9.96 -8.64
N PHE A 108 18.13 -9.04 -8.49
CA PHE A 108 17.94 -7.83 -7.70
C PHE A 108 18.42 -6.57 -8.44
N PRO A 109 17.67 -5.45 -8.31
CA PRO A 109 16.37 -5.36 -7.65
C PRO A 109 15.28 -6.06 -8.47
N SER A 110 14.27 -6.59 -7.80
CA SER A 110 13.05 -7.10 -8.43
C SER A 110 11.81 -6.49 -7.80
N PHE A 111 10.76 -6.35 -8.59
CA PHE A 111 9.49 -5.79 -8.14
C PHE A 111 8.38 -6.78 -8.41
N MET A 112 7.58 -7.06 -7.39
CA MET A 112 6.44 -7.96 -7.49
C MET A 112 5.15 -7.23 -7.18
N ILE A 113 4.12 -7.56 -7.94
CA ILE A 113 2.75 -7.10 -7.70
C ILE A 113 1.95 -8.27 -7.14
N TYR A 114 1.26 -8.00 -6.06
CA TYR A 114 0.31 -8.92 -5.44
C TYR A 114 -1.09 -8.32 -5.59
N PRO A 115 -1.78 -8.63 -6.70
CA PRO A 115 -3.14 -8.15 -6.94
C PRO A 115 -4.14 -8.86 -6.03
N PRO A 116 -5.40 -8.39 -5.94
CA PRO A 116 -6.48 -9.13 -5.30
C PRO A 116 -6.65 -10.54 -5.86
N LEU A 117 -7.13 -11.45 -5.02
CA LEU A 117 -7.49 -12.77 -5.48
C LEU A 117 -8.69 -12.71 -6.46
N PRO A 118 -8.76 -13.60 -7.46
CA PRO A 118 -7.93 -14.79 -7.69
C PRO A 118 -6.68 -14.54 -8.56
N ALA A 119 -6.38 -13.31 -8.98
CA ALA A 119 -5.24 -13.05 -9.86
C ALA A 119 -3.91 -13.49 -9.22
N PRO A 120 -2.98 -14.12 -9.95
CA PRO A 120 -1.69 -14.55 -9.40
C PRO A 120 -0.79 -13.36 -9.04
N ALA A 121 0.18 -13.58 -8.16
CA ALA A 121 1.30 -12.67 -8.01
C ALA A 121 2.14 -12.65 -9.30
N MET A 122 2.69 -11.49 -9.65
CA MET A 122 3.43 -11.33 -10.90
C MET A 122 4.61 -10.39 -10.76
N LYS A 123 5.67 -10.64 -11.54
CA LYS A 123 6.82 -9.75 -11.64
C LYS A 123 6.41 -8.48 -12.40
N TYR A 124 6.83 -7.34 -11.92
CA TYR A 124 6.70 -6.08 -12.64
C TYR A 124 7.96 -5.83 -13.48
N GLU A 125 7.80 -5.75 -14.79
CA GLU A 125 8.90 -5.57 -15.74
C GLU A 125 8.86 -4.20 -16.45
N GLY A 126 8.00 -3.30 -15.97
CA GLY A 126 7.88 -1.95 -16.52
C GLY A 126 8.98 -1.00 -16.04
N LYS A 127 8.92 0.24 -16.55
CA LYS A 127 9.82 1.30 -16.10
C LYS A 127 9.56 1.65 -14.64
N ILE A 128 10.63 1.79 -13.85
CA ILE A 128 10.55 2.14 -12.43
C ILE A 128 10.44 3.67 -12.29
N THR A 129 9.24 4.17 -12.55
CA THR A 129 8.83 5.55 -12.32
C THR A 129 7.43 5.55 -11.75
N VAL A 130 7.09 6.54 -10.91
CA VAL A 130 5.78 6.63 -10.24
C VAL A 130 4.64 6.48 -11.25
N ASN A 131 4.65 7.24 -12.34
CA ASN A 131 3.59 7.22 -13.34
C ASN A 131 3.40 5.84 -14.02
N HIS A 132 4.49 5.12 -14.34
CA HIS A 132 4.37 3.82 -14.97
C HIS A 132 3.88 2.75 -13.99
N ILE A 133 4.39 2.78 -12.75
CA ILE A 133 3.96 1.86 -11.69
C ILE A 133 2.46 2.06 -11.42
N ILE A 134 2.01 3.30 -11.21
CA ILE A 134 0.61 3.61 -10.92
C ILE A 134 -0.32 3.26 -12.09
N SER A 135 0.10 3.55 -13.31
CA SER A 135 -0.67 3.15 -14.51
C SER A 135 -0.85 1.63 -14.58
N TYR A 136 0.15 0.88 -14.15
CA TYR A 136 0.08 -0.58 -14.12
C TYR A 136 -0.77 -1.09 -12.95
N LEU A 137 -0.54 -0.61 -11.73
CA LEU A 137 -1.32 -0.98 -10.54
C LEU A 137 -2.81 -0.64 -10.69
N GLY A 138 -3.09 0.47 -11.35
CA GLY A 138 -4.46 0.92 -11.63
C GLY A 138 -5.30 -0.06 -12.45
N LYS A 139 -4.68 -0.98 -13.19
CA LYS A 139 -5.38 -2.05 -13.94
C LYS A 139 -6.05 -3.07 -13.02
N PHE A 140 -5.54 -3.23 -11.80
CA PHE A 140 -6.07 -4.17 -10.81
C PHE A 140 -7.09 -3.51 -9.86
N VAL A 141 -7.27 -2.19 -9.94
CA VAL A 141 -8.29 -1.49 -9.17
C VAL A 141 -9.63 -1.69 -9.84
N GLU A 142 -10.50 -2.45 -9.17
CA GLU A 142 -11.86 -2.68 -9.64
C GLU A 142 -12.65 -1.36 -9.64
N ASN A 143 -13.37 -1.12 -10.73
CA ASN A 143 -14.31 -0.02 -10.82
C ASN A 143 -15.73 -0.51 -10.50
N LYS A 144 -16.28 -0.08 -9.37
CA LYS A 144 -17.64 -0.37 -8.94
C LYS A 144 -18.57 0.84 -9.06
N SER A 145 -18.13 1.88 -9.74
CA SER A 145 -18.99 3.01 -10.03
C SER A 145 -19.88 2.72 -11.23
N THR A 146 -21.05 3.33 -11.25
CA THR A 146 -22.01 3.23 -12.34
C THR A 146 -22.04 4.54 -13.12
N GLU A 147 -22.03 4.44 -14.44
CA GLU A 147 -22.25 5.60 -15.32
C GLU A 147 -23.71 6.03 -15.26
N LEU A 148 -23.94 7.31 -15.03
CA LEU A 148 -25.27 7.91 -15.03
C LEU A 148 -25.52 8.65 -16.34
N ASN A 149 -26.74 8.48 -16.84
CA ASN A 149 -27.26 9.18 -17.99
C ASN A 149 -28.75 9.53 -17.76
N ASN A 150 -29.38 10.20 -18.71
CA ASN A 150 -30.77 10.64 -18.57
C ASN A 150 -31.76 9.49 -18.31
N ASN A 151 -31.45 8.25 -18.72
CA ASN A 151 -32.36 7.12 -18.56
C ASN A 151 -32.33 6.49 -17.17
N ASN A 152 -31.21 6.63 -16.43
CA ASN A 152 -31.03 5.99 -15.13
C ASN A 152 -30.85 6.97 -13.95
N PHE A 153 -30.77 8.26 -14.22
CA PHE A 153 -30.52 9.27 -13.22
C PHE A 153 -31.63 9.35 -12.16
N ASP A 154 -32.91 9.41 -12.58
CA ASP A 154 -34.05 9.52 -11.66
C ASP A 154 -34.17 8.28 -10.77
N ASN A 155 -33.97 7.09 -11.34
CA ASN A 155 -33.92 5.84 -10.59
C ASN A 155 -32.77 5.84 -9.56
N PHE A 156 -31.64 6.41 -9.93
CA PHE A 156 -30.52 6.54 -9.02
C PHE A 156 -30.83 7.50 -7.87
N ILE A 157 -31.40 8.67 -8.16
CA ILE A 157 -31.71 9.67 -7.10
C ILE A 157 -32.76 9.11 -6.16
N SER A 158 -33.80 8.44 -6.66
CA SER A 158 -34.89 7.91 -5.84
C SER A 158 -34.53 6.61 -5.12
N SER A 159 -33.53 5.86 -5.59
CA SER A 159 -33.07 4.63 -4.95
C SER A 159 -32.42 4.96 -3.60
N ASN A 160 -32.78 4.21 -2.54
CA ASN A 160 -32.18 4.31 -1.21
C ASN A 160 -31.97 5.75 -0.72
N PRO A 161 -33.06 6.50 -0.48
CA PRO A 161 -33.01 7.95 -0.19
C PRO A 161 -32.20 8.29 1.07
N ASN A 162 -32.06 7.35 2.01
CA ASN A 162 -31.33 7.53 3.26
C ASN A 162 -29.82 7.27 3.15
N LEU A 163 -29.31 6.91 1.97
CA LEU A 163 -27.90 6.64 1.80
C LEU A 163 -27.20 7.78 1.06
N PRO A 164 -26.00 8.18 1.48
CA PRO A 164 -25.24 9.22 0.77
C PRO A 164 -24.88 8.76 -0.62
N LYS A 165 -24.94 9.68 -1.57
CA LYS A 165 -24.58 9.46 -2.98
C LYS A 165 -23.40 10.36 -3.32
N ILE A 166 -22.39 9.78 -3.99
CA ILE A 166 -21.21 10.51 -4.45
C ILE A 166 -21.26 10.56 -5.96
N LEU A 167 -21.26 11.75 -6.52
CA LEU A 167 -21.30 12.00 -7.95
C LEU A 167 -19.97 12.59 -8.40
N LEU A 168 -19.39 12.04 -9.45
CA LEU A 168 -18.25 12.61 -10.14
C LEU A 168 -18.72 13.16 -11.50
N PHE A 169 -18.54 14.45 -11.71
CA PHE A 169 -18.72 15.09 -13.01
C PHE A 169 -17.37 15.19 -13.70
N THR A 170 -17.22 14.62 -14.87
CA THR A 170 -15.94 14.60 -15.57
C THR A 170 -16.14 14.53 -17.09
N ASP A 171 -15.28 15.21 -17.82
CA ASP A 171 -15.13 15.14 -19.28
C ASP A 171 -14.15 14.03 -19.73
N LYS A 172 -13.49 13.37 -18.79
CA LYS A 172 -12.49 12.34 -19.07
C LYS A 172 -13.19 11.04 -19.43
N LYS A 173 -12.75 10.41 -20.52
CA LYS A 173 -13.25 9.10 -20.98
C LYS A 173 -13.04 7.98 -19.96
N ASN A 174 -11.99 8.10 -19.12
CA ASN A 174 -11.65 7.07 -18.17
C ASN A 174 -11.93 7.56 -16.75
N VAL A 175 -12.50 6.67 -15.95
CA VAL A 175 -12.70 6.90 -14.52
C VAL A 175 -11.37 7.15 -13.83
N PRO A 176 -11.18 8.28 -13.10
CA PRO A 176 -9.96 8.53 -12.35
C PRO A 176 -9.65 7.43 -11.34
N LEU A 177 -8.37 7.11 -11.17
CA LEU A 177 -7.92 6.03 -10.30
C LEU A 177 -8.44 6.18 -8.86
N LEU A 178 -8.38 7.40 -8.32
CA LEU A 178 -8.92 7.69 -6.99
C LEU A 178 -10.40 7.32 -6.88
N PHE A 179 -11.18 7.65 -7.90
CA PHE A 179 -12.62 7.35 -7.89
C PHE A 179 -12.90 5.86 -8.00
N LYS A 180 -12.15 5.14 -8.83
CA LYS A 180 -12.18 3.66 -8.86
C LYS A 180 -11.89 3.09 -7.48
N ARG A 181 -10.86 3.59 -6.81
CA ARG A 181 -10.49 3.10 -5.48
C ARG A 181 -11.55 3.39 -4.44
N LEU A 182 -12.13 4.59 -4.46
CA LEU A 182 -13.27 4.93 -3.60
C LEU A 182 -14.46 3.99 -3.86
N SER A 183 -14.82 3.74 -5.14
CA SER A 183 -15.93 2.86 -5.50
C SER A 183 -15.71 1.43 -5.04
N SER A 184 -14.48 0.93 -5.10
CA SER A 184 -14.14 -0.43 -4.66
C SER A 184 -14.04 -0.56 -3.13
N HIS A 185 -13.63 0.49 -2.43
CA HIS A 185 -13.48 0.49 -0.98
C HIS A 185 -14.83 0.63 -0.25
N PHE A 186 -15.68 1.52 -0.76
CA PHE A 186 -17.01 1.77 -0.20
C PHE A 186 -18.12 0.96 -0.89
N ASN A 187 -17.80 -0.25 -1.30
CA ASN A 187 -18.63 -1.17 -2.10
C ASN A 187 -20.08 -1.35 -1.61
N VAL A 188 -20.41 -0.87 -0.44
CA VAL A 188 -21.74 -1.06 0.17
C VAL A 188 -22.62 0.18 0.03
N ARG A 189 -22.10 1.31 -0.47
CA ARG A 189 -22.84 2.58 -0.42
C ARG A 189 -22.54 3.49 -1.61
N TYR A 190 -23.20 3.19 -2.74
CA TYR A 190 -23.57 4.11 -3.82
C TYR A 190 -22.58 5.21 -4.21
N ILE A 191 -21.54 4.81 -4.94
CA ILE A 191 -20.65 5.73 -5.65
C ILE A 191 -20.98 5.65 -7.13
N TYR A 192 -21.35 6.78 -7.75
CA TYR A 192 -21.75 6.86 -9.14
C TYR A 192 -20.97 7.94 -9.88
N ILE A 193 -20.77 7.73 -11.17
CA ILE A 193 -20.08 8.67 -12.03
C ILE A 193 -21.07 9.22 -13.03
N ILE A 194 -21.12 10.53 -13.16
CA ILE A 194 -21.79 11.20 -14.26
C ILE A 194 -20.69 11.66 -15.22
N TYR A 195 -20.73 11.14 -16.44
CA TYR A 195 -19.99 11.75 -17.53
C TYR A 195 -20.81 12.91 -18.07
N THR A 196 -20.36 14.14 -17.80
CA THR A 196 -20.89 15.28 -18.53
C THR A 196 -20.00 15.49 -19.74
N TYR A 197 -20.46 15.04 -20.88
CA TYR A 197 -19.98 15.63 -22.13
C TYR A 197 -20.52 17.05 -22.16
N VAL A 198 -19.69 18.05 -21.89
CA VAL A 198 -19.99 19.43 -22.27
C VAL A 198 -19.87 19.45 -23.80
N VAL A 199 -21.02 19.50 -24.47
CA VAL A 199 -21.12 19.76 -25.91
C VAL A 199 -20.75 21.22 -26.14
#